data_75a2859ee14ff7d231b2e25d2c78d695
#
_entry.id   75a2859ee14ff7d231b2e25d2c78d695
#
_cell.length_a   1.000
_cell.length_b   1.000
_cell.length_c   1.000
_cell.angle_alpha   90.00
_cell.angle_beta   90.00
_cell.angle_gamma   90.00
#
_symmetry.space_group_name_H-M   'P 1'
#
loop_
_entity.id
_entity.type
_entity.pdbx_description
1 polymer ?
#
loop_
_entity_poly.entity_id
_entity_poly.type
_entity_poly.pdbx_seq_one_letter_code
_entity_poly.pdbx_strand_id
1 'polypeptide(L)'
;METAPPLPSIDARLHLARPGFTLDVDLHLPGRGVTALFGPSGCGKTTCLRAIAGLTRAQPGRVMVHGEVWQDDAQKIWLASHKRGLGYVFQEASLFDHLNVRGNITYGLQRTPLARRQVALEQAVELLGIGH
;
A
#
# COMPACT_ATOMS: atom_id res chain seq x y z
N MET A 1 33.12 4.33 14.68
CA MET A 1 32.00 5.29 14.67
C MET A 1 30.76 4.55 14.22
N GLU A 2 29.82 4.33 15.11
CA GLU A 2 28.57 3.68 14.73
C GLU A 2 27.74 4.64 13.87
N THR A 3 27.39 4.19 12.68
CA THR A 3 26.44 4.93 11.85
C THR A 3 25.03 4.63 12.36
N ALA A 4 24.21 5.68 12.51
CA ALA A 4 22.81 5.49 12.85
C ALA A 4 22.13 4.58 11.81
N PRO A 5 21.20 3.69 12.21
CA PRO A 5 20.43 2.93 11.23
C PRO A 5 19.70 3.87 10.28
N PRO A 6 19.53 3.51 9.01
CA PRO A 6 18.79 4.35 8.08
C PRO A 6 17.37 4.55 8.58
N LEU A 7 16.85 5.77 8.43
CA LEU A 7 15.46 6.08 8.76
C LEU A 7 14.52 5.25 7.87
N PRO A 8 13.36 4.80 8.39
CA PRO A 8 12.37 4.16 7.56
C PRO A 8 12.04 5.01 6.35
N SER A 9 11.92 4.40 5.18
CA SER A 9 11.65 5.11 3.95
C SER A 9 10.78 4.27 3.02
N ILE A 10 10.15 4.97 2.08
CA ILE A 10 9.44 4.36 0.96
C ILE A 10 10.14 4.87 -0.30
N ASP A 11 10.70 3.96 -1.07
CA ASP A 11 11.40 4.28 -2.31
C ASP A 11 10.71 3.56 -3.46
N ALA A 12 10.26 4.32 -4.45
CA ALA A 12 9.53 3.76 -5.59
C ALA A 12 10.01 4.42 -6.88
N ARG A 13 10.63 3.62 -7.74
CA ARG A 13 10.97 3.99 -9.11
C ARG A 13 10.01 3.28 -10.03
N LEU A 14 9.11 4.04 -10.66
CA LEU A 14 8.00 3.46 -11.41
C LEU A 14 7.97 4.01 -12.83
N HIS A 15 7.94 3.13 -13.79
CA HIS A 15 7.71 3.46 -15.19
C HIS A 15 6.55 2.63 -15.73
N LEU A 16 5.54 3.29 -16.27
CA LEU A 16 4.38 2.62 -16.86
C LEU A 16 3.89 3.42 -18.05
N ALA A 17 3.99 2.81 -19.23
CA ALA A 17 3.49 3.42 -20.45
C ALA A 17 2.14 2.79 -20.84
N ARG A 18 1.16 3.64 -21.09
CA ARG A 18 -0.17 3.26 -21.61
C ARG A 18 -0.56 4.21 -22.74
N PRO A 19 -1.50 3.84 -23.62
CA PRO A 19 -1.99 4.75 -24.64
C PRO A 19 -2.46 6.07 -24.02
N GLY A 20 -1.89 7.18 -24.46
CA GLY A 20 -2.24 8.52 -23.96
C GLY A 20 -1.71 8.89 -22.58
N PHE A 21 -0.94 8.00 -21.94
CA PHE A 21 -0.46 8.26 -20.58
C PHE A 21 0.84 7.50 -20.29
N THR A 22 1.81 8.20 -19.75
CA THR A 22 3.06 7.58 -19.26
C THR A 22 3.33 8.05 -17.84
N LEU A 23 3.48 7.10 -16.93
CA LEU A 23 3.94 7.36 -15.58
C LEU A 23 5.45 7.12 -15.54
N ASP A 24 6.20 8.12 -15.11
CA ASP A 24 7.65 8.00 -14.90
C ASP A 24 8.01 8.81 -13.68
N VAL A 25 8.14 8.15 -12.55
CA VAL A 25 8.38 8.80 -11.26
C VAL A 25 9.46 8.10 -10.47
N ASP A 26 10.16 8.88 -9.68
CA ASP A 26 11.17 8.41 -8.74
C ASP A 26 10.85 9.05 -7.38
N LEU A 27 10.25 8.25 -6.49
CA LEU A 27 9.74 8.73 -5.21
C LEU A 27 10.64 8.28 -4.08
N HIS A 28 11.02 9.21 -3.22
CA HIS A 28 11.74 8.96 -1.98
C HIS A 28 10.96 9.62 -0.86
N LEU A 29 10.19 8.82 -0.12
CA LEU A 29 9.22 9.31 0.84
C LEU A 29 9.63 8.91 2.26
N PRO A 30 9.30 9.76 3.26
CA PRO A 30 9.47 9.34 4.66
C PRO A 30 8.63 8.10 4.94
N GLY A 31 9.18 7.17 5.70
CA GLY A 31 8.48 5.95 6.10
C GLY A 31 7.53 6.14 7.27
N ARG A 32 7.37 7.36 7.77
CA ARG A 32 6.50 7.70 8.90
C ARG A 32 5.69 8.94 8.58
N GLY A 33 4.54 9.06 9.23
CA GLY A 33 3.63 10.17 9.05
C GLY A 33 2.79 10.01 7.79
N VAL A 34 2.23 11.11 7.33
CA VAL A 34 1.36 11.15 6.16
C VAL A 34 2.03 11.92 5.04
N THR A 35 2.14 11.30 3.89
CA THR A 35 2.60 11.96 2.65
C THR A 35 1.42 12.02 1.69
N ALA A 36 1.14 13.20 1.14
CA ALA A 36 0.05 13.40 0.20
C ALA A 36 0.60 13.52 -1.23
N LEU A 37 -0.03 12.83 -2.18
CA LEU A 37 0.22 13.01 -3.60
C LEU A 37 -0.80 14.00 -4.15
N PHE A 38 -0.29 15.09 -4.70
CA PHE A 38 -1.11 16.18 -5.24
C PHE A 38 -0.99 16.26 -6.75
N GLY A 39 -2.07 16.61 -7.40
CA GLY A 39 -2.07 16.85 -8.84
C GLY A 39 -3.49 16.82 -9.42
N PRO A 40 -3.65 17.27 -10.67
CA PRO A 40 -4.94 17.24 -11.34
C PRO A 40 -5.40 15.80 -11.59
N SER A 41 -6.68 15.65 -11.87
CA SER A 41 -7.27 14.36 -12.24
C SER A 41 -6.55 13.80 -13.47
N GLY A 42 -6.26 12.50 -13.45
CA GLY A 42 -5.58 11.83 -14.57
C GLY A 42 -4.06 11.98 -14.62
N CYS A 43 -3.43 12.59 -13.60
CA CYS A 43 -1.97 12.73 -13.58
C CYS A 43 -1.20 11.52 -13.05
N GLY A 44 -1.92 10.46 -12.65
CA GLY A 44 -1.29 9.20 -12.24
C GLY A 44 -1.20 8.96 -10.74
N LYS A 45 -1.88 9.73 -9.90
CA LYS A 45 -1.87 9.54 -8.45
C LYS A 45 -2.32 8.14 -8.05
N THR A 46 -3.48 7.71 -8.55
CA THR A 46 -4.04 6.38 -8.30
C THR A 46 -3.11 5.30 -8.83
N THR A 47 -2.54 5.50 -10.01
CA THR A 47 -1.60 4.55 -10.61
C THR A 47 -0.35 4.37 -9.75
N CYS A 48 0.19 5.45 -9.18
CA CYS A 48 1.31 5.37 -8.25
C CYS A 48 0.96 4.53 -7.02
N LEU A 49 -0.17 4.80 -6.39
CA LEU A 49 -0.60 4.05 -5.21
C LEU A 49 -0.82 2.57 -5.53
N ARG A 50 -1.46 2.27 -6.65
CA ARG A 50 -1.69 0.89 -7.09
C ARG A 50 -0.38 0.17 -7.39
N ALA A 51 0.59 0.85 -7.98
CA ALA A 51 1.89 0.27 -8.29
C ALA A 51 2.68 -0.05 -7.01
N ILE A 52 2.67 0.84 -6.03
CA ILE A 52 3.32 0.60 -4.74
C ILE A 52 2.65 -0.57 -4.01
N ALA A 53 1.33 -0.65 -4.09
CA ALA A 53 0.58 -1.72 -3.45
C ALA A 53 0.68 -3.08 -4.17
N GLY A 54 1.19 -3.12 -5.39
CA GLY A 54 1.28 -4.34 -6.19
C GLY A 54 -0.01 -4.72 -6.90
N LEU A 55 -0.97 -3.81 -6.97
CA LEU A 55 -2.24 -4.01 -7.69
C LEU A 55 -2.10 -3.73 -9.19
N THR A 56 -1.08 -2.98 -9.56
CA THR A 56 -0.70 -2.70 -10.94
C THR A 56 0.81 -2.85 -11.02
N ARG A 57 1.31 -3.46 -12.09
CA ARG A 57 2.73 -3.64 -12.27
C ARG A 57 3.30 -2.56 -13.18
N ALA A 58 4.14 -1.70 -12.63
CA ALA A 58 4.96 -0.76 -13.41
C ALA A 58 6.23 -1.49 -13.85
N GLN A 59 6.59 -1.40 -15.14
CA GLN A 59 7.78 -2.05 -15.70
C GLN A 59 8.55 -1.08 -16.61
N PRO A 60 9.85 -0.90 -16.38
CA PRO A 60 10.61 -1.39 -15.23
C PRO A 60 10.22 -0.68 -13.93
N GLY A 61 10.31 -1.38 -12.82
CA GLY A 61 9.95 -0.80 -11.53
C GLY A 61 10.81 -1.32 -10.39
N ARG A 62 10.92 -0.51 -9.34
CA ARG A 62 11.55 -0.89 -8.09
C ARG A 62 10.76 -0.24 -6.96
N VAL A 63 10.33 -1.05 -6.01
CA VAL A 63 9.62 -0.59 -4.82
C VAL A 63 10.26 -1.20 -3.59
N MET A 64 10.69 -0.36 -2.67
CA MET A 64 11.26 -0.77 -1.39
C MET A 64 10.59 0.01 -0.28
N VAL A 65 10.15 -0.70 0.75
CA VAL A 65 9.47 -0.11 1.90
C VAL A 65 10.14 -0.59 3.17
N HIS A 66 10.66 0.35 3.96
CA HIS A 66 11.35 0.07 5.23
C HIS A 66 12.46 -0.99 5.08
N GLY A 67 13.20 -0.92 3.98
CA GLY A 67 14.29 -1.85 3.68
C GLY A 67 13.86 -3.17 3.07
N GLU A 68 12.57 -3.45 2.96
CA GLU A 68 12.05 -4.65 2.30
C GLU A 68 11.77 -4.36 0.83
N VAL A 69 12.32 -5.17 -0.06
CA VAL A 69 12.09 -5.03 -1.50
C VAL A 69 10.78 -5.71 -1.88
N TRP A 70 9.82 -4.92 -2.35
CA TRP A 70 8.53 -5.42 -2.81
C TRP A 70 8.51 -5.69 -4.32
N GLN A 71 9.31 -4.96 -5.05
CA GLN A 71 9.51 -5.16 -6.48
C GLN A 71 10.90 -4.69 -6.87
N ASP A 72 11.58 -5.48 -7.69
CA ASP A 72 12.82 -5.07 -8.34
C ASP A 72 12.96 -5.88 -9.62
N ASP A 73 12.60 -5.28 -10.74
CA ASP A 73 12.59 -5.98 -12.03
C ASP A 73 14.02 -6.35 -12.48
N ALA A 74 15.03 -5.56 -12.11
CA ALA A 74 16.41 -5.88 -12.41
C ALA A 74 16.87 -7.17 -11.72
N GLN A 75 16.36 -7.44 -10.51
CA GLN A 75 16.67 -8.64 -9.73
C GLN A 75 15.57 -9.70 -9.83
N LYS A 76 14.54 -9.48 -10.64
CA LYS A 76 13.41 -10.39 -10.83
C LYS A 76 12.65 -10.66 -9.52
N ILE A 77 12.48 -9.63 -8.70
CA ILE A 77 11.73 -9.70 -7.44
C ILE A 77 10.35 -9.11 -7.63
N TRP A 78 9.33 -9.88 -7.28
CA TRP A 78 7.94 -9.42 -7.23
C TRP A 78 7.25 -10.06 -6.03
N LEU A 79 6.93 -9.24 -5.03
CA LEU A 79 6.14 -9.67 -3.89
C LEU A 79 4.66 -9.40 -4.17
N ALA A 80 3.84 -10.43 -4.11
CA ALA A 80 2.41 -10.30 -4.37
C ALA A 80 1.76 -9.32 -3.39
N SER A 81 0.74 -8.58 -3.84
CA SER A 81 0.12 -7.52 -3.04
C SER A 81 -0.36 -8.00 -1.68
N HIS A 82 -0.94 -9.20 -1.60
CA HIS A 82 -1.44 -9.76 -0.34
C HIS A 82 -0.33 -10.12 0.66
N LYS A 83 0.91 -10.18 0.21
CA LYS A 83 2.09 -10.42 1.06
C LYS A 83 2.80 -9.15 1.47
N ARG A 84 2.42 -8.02 0.89
CA ARG A 84 2.98 -6.71 1.24
C ARG A 84 2.32 -6.21 2.53
N GLY A 85 3.11 -5.76 3.49
CA GLY A 85 2.61 -5.26 4.77
C GLY A 85 1.98 -3.89 4.62
N LEU A 86 0.78 -3.82 4.04
CA LEU A 86 0.07 -2.56 3.81
C LEU A 86 -1.44 -2.73 3.94
N GLY A 87 -2.12 -1.62 4.18
CA GLY A 87 -3.55 -1.51 3.98
C GLY A 87 -3.81 -0.60 2.79
N TYR A 88 -4.79 -0.92 1.98
CA TYR A 88 -5.17 -0.11 0.82
C TYR A 88 -6.64 0.29 0.92
N VAL A 89 -6.90 1.59 0.92
CA VAL A 89 -8.26 2.12 0.93
C VAL A 89 -8.62 2.55 -0.48
N PHE A 90 -9.60 1.86 -1.07
CA PHE A 90 -10.07 2.17 -2.41
C PHE A 90 -10.95 3.42 -2.39
N GLN A 91 -11.02 4.11 -3.53
CA GLN A 91 -11.92 5.25 -3.69
C GLN A 91 -13.39 4.83 -3.59
N GLU A 92 -13.71 3.61 -4.01
CA GLU A 92 -15.04 3.05 -3.94
C GLU A 92 -15.20 2.18 -2.69
N ALA A 93 -16.42 2.05 -2.20
CA ALA A 93 -16.73 1.10 -1.14
C ALA A 93 -16.60 -0.32 -1.72
N SER A 94 -15.62 -1.07 -1.26
CA SER A 94 -15.33 -2.42 -1.76
C SER A 94 -15.76 -3.45 -0.72
N LEU A 95 -17.07 -3.56 -0.49
CA LEU A 95 -17.65 -4.47 0.47
C LEU A 95 -17.97 -5.82 -0.18
N PHE A 96 -17.89 -6.88 0.63
CA PHE A 96 -18.35 -8.21 0.22
C PHE A 96 -19.87 -8.31 0.42
N ASP A 97 -20.60 -8.39 -0.66
CA ASP A 97 -22.07 -8.39 -0.64
C ASP A 97 -22.65 -9.62 0.07
N HIS A 98 -21.91 -10.74 0.08
CA HIS A 98 -22.33 -11.98 0.72
C HIS A 98 -22.06 -12.00 2.23
N LEU A 99 -21.42 -10.98 2.77
CA LEU A 99 -21.10 -10.89 4.21
C LEU A 99 -21.90 -9.77 4.85
N ASN A 100 -22.26 -9.95 6.12
CA ASN A 100 -22.85 -8.91 6.93
C ASN A 100 -21.78 -7.87 7.36
N VAL A 101 -22.19 -6.89 8.14
CA VAL A 101 -21.28 -5.80 8.60
C VAL A 101 -20.14 -6.38 9.40
N ARG A 102 -20.40 -7.24 10.38
CA ARG A 102 -19.35 -7.86 11.19
C ARG A 102 -18.41 -8.70 10.33
N GLY A 103 -18.92 -9.45 9.37
CA GLY A 103 -18.12 -10.27 8.45
C GLY A 103 -17.19 -9.45 7.59
N ASN A 104 -17.65 -8.30 7.10
CA ASN A 104 -16.81 -7.38 6.34
C ASN A 104 -15.68 -6.78 7.20
N ILE A 105 -16.01 -6.34 8.41
CA ILE A 105 -15.04 -5.74 9.32
C ILE A 105 -13.98 -6.76 9.75
N THR A 106 -14.37 -7.99 10.04
CA THR A 106 -13.46 -9.01 10.54
C THR A 106 -12.70 -9.76 9.45
N TYR A 107 -13.05 -9.56 8.20
CA TYR A 107 -12.48 -10.32 7.08
C TYR A 107 -10.94 -10.34 7.08
N GLY A 108 -10.33 -9.17 7.12
CA GLY A 108 -8.87 -9.05 7.14
C GLY A 108 -8.27 -9.53 8.46
N LEU A 109 -8.94 -9.26 9.56
CA LEU A 109 -8.47 -9.65 10.88
C LEU A 109 -8.35 -11.18 11.00
N GLN A 110 -9.35 -11.92 10.51
CA GLN A 110 -9.33 -13.38 10.55
C GLN A 110 -8.20 -13.98 9.72
N ARG A 111 -7.72 -13.26 8.72
CA ARG A 111 -6.62 -13.67 7.83
C ARG A 111 -5.26 -13.17 8.27
N THR A 112 -5.22 -12.38 9.34
CA THR A 112 -3.98 -11.85 9.89
C THR A 112 -3.54 -12.72 11.06
N PRO A 113 -2.30 -13.26 11.05
CA PRO A 113 -1.78 -14.01 12.19
C PRO A 113 -1.87 -13.21 13.49
N LEU A 114 -2.20 -13.86 14.60
CA LEU A 114 -2.34 -13.20 15.90
C LEU A 114 -1.12 -12.34 16.26
N ALA A 115 0.07 -12.83 15.95
CA ALA A 115 1.31 -12.11 16.23
C ALA A 115 1.46 -10.80 15.44
N ARG A 116 0.69 -10.61 14.36
CA ARG A 116 0.73 -9.43 13.51
C ARG A 116 -0.44 -8.49 13.71
N ARG A 117 -1.42 -8.86 14.55
CA ARG A 117 -2.58 -8.00 14.83
C ARG A 117 -2.16 -6.87 15.74
N GLN A 118 -2.26 -5.64 15.26
CA GLN A 118 -1.83 -4.45 16.00
C GLN A 118 -2.97 -3.72 16.67
N VAL A 119 -4.19 -3.83 16.15
CA VAL A 119 -5.36 -3.12 16.62
C VAL A 119 -6.48 -4.13 16.90
N ALA A 120 -7.06 -4.04 18.09
CA ALA A 120 -8.23 -4.85 18.44
C ALA A 120 -9.46 -4.38 17.66
N LEU A 121 -10.32 -5.32 17.29
CA LEU A 121 -11.55 -5.04 16.57
C LEU A 121 -12.39 -3.98 17.27
N GLU A 122 -12.58 -4.12 18.56
CA GLU A 122 -13.38 -3.21 19.38
C GLU A 122 -12.81 -1.79 19.36
N GLN A 123 -11.51 -1.66 19.42
CA GLN A 123 -10.82 -0.37 19.37
C GLN A 123 -11.02 0.33 18.01
N ALA A 124 -10.91 -0.43 16.92
CA ALA A 124 -11.12 0.12 15.58
C ALA A 124 -12.57 0.55 15.39
N VAL A 125 -13.53 -0.25 15.83
CA VAL A 125 -14.96 0.04 15.74
C VAL A 125 -15.31 1.30 16.52
N GLU A 126 -14.76 1.46 17.72
CA GLU A 126 -14.95 2.65 18.55
C GLU A 126 -14.34 3.89 17.89
N LEU A 127 -13.10 3.79 17.43
CA LEU A 127 -12.39 4.89 16.78
C LEU A 127 -13.14 5.40 15.54
N LEU A 128 -13.72 4.51 14.76
CA LEU A 128 -14.46 4.85 13.55
C LEU A 128 -15.92 5.23 13.81
N GLY A 129 -16.41 5.09 15.05
CA GLY A 129 -17.77 5.48 15.41
C GLY A 129 -18.87 4.61 14.81
N ILE A 130 -18.57 3.34 14.53
CA ILE A 130 -19.50 2.41 13.86
C ILE A 130 -20.02 1.31 14.78
N GLY A 131 -19.91 1.49 16.10
CA GLY A 131 -20.25 0.45 17.07
C GLY A 131 -21.73 0.34 17.43
N HIS A 132 -22.62 1.15 16.84
CA HIS A 132 -24.07 1.16 17.13
C HIS A 132 -24.91 0.56 16.02
#